data_3ec55cbb64885ef9f56da032732e2e7a
#
_entry.id   3ec55cbb64885ef9f56da032732e2e7a
#
_cell.length_a   1.000
_cell.length_b   1.000
_cell.length_c   1.000
_cell.angle_alpha   90.00
_cell.angle_beta   90.00
_cell.angle_gamma   90.00
#
_symmetry.space_group_name_H-M   'P 1'
#
loop_
_entity.id
_entity.type
_entity.pdbx_description
1 polymer ?
#
loop_
_entity_poly.entity_id
_entity_poly.type
_entity_poly.pdbx_seq_one_letter_code
_entity_poly.pdbx_strand_id
1 'polypeptide(L)'
;MLKLNFILLLFLFSSLSSFAQKLTANEKAVFDELVYKRKKIGDYETLTKWAKPIRYKIYGDTTPYLVKEVDSFFNLIKKITSLDIKKATTESEENFILVFGTKPESFQEHTSDKTNLESAASYRRRVSFKSEIEWAQSLINTKKFGDRLSIKNAIKKNIIKNIGFPNDSKFAQNSIFNIKSRNSIEVEDFDIHIIAALYLPAIKPGMTRDEVDKILNP
;
A
#
# COMPACT_ATOMS: atom_id res chain seq x y z
N MET A 1 23.60 -27.78 -32.72
CA MET A 1 23.06 -27.75 -31.34
C MET A 1 22.80 -26.36 -30.76
N LEU A 2 23.21 -25.25 -31.39
CA LEU A 2 23.01 -23.89 -30.83
C LEU A 2 21.61 -23.29 -31.06
N LYS A 3 20.86 -23.76 -32.06
CA LYS A 3 19.54 -23.18 -32.43
C LYS A 3 18.39 -23.60 -31.49
N LEU A 4 18.51 -24.73 -30.77
CA LEU A 4 17.43 -25.22 -29.89
C LEU A 4 17.36 -24.46 -28.56
N ASN A 5 18.49 -23.96 -28.06
CA ASN A 5 18.53 -23.22 -26.81
C ASN A 5 17.97 -21.78 -26.91
N PHE A 6 17.94 -21.19 -28.11
CA PHE A 6 17.40 -19.85 -28.33
C PHE A 6 15.87 -19.82 -28.31
N ILE A 7 15.23 -20.89 -28.77
CA ILE A 7 13.76 -21.03 -28.78
C ILE A 7 13.24 -21.28 -27.38
N LEU A 8 13.98 -22.02 -26.55
CA LEU A 8 13.59 -22.29 -25.15
C LEU A 8 13.66 -21.01 -24.27
N LEU A 9 14.61 -20.11 -24.57
CA LEU A 9 14.74 -18.84 -23.85
C LEU A 9 13.62 -17.85 -24.17
N LEU A 10 13.08 -17.88 -25.42
CA LEU A 10 11.96 -17.05 -25.85
C LEU A 10 10.63 -17.47 -25.20
N PHE A 11 10.45 -18.77 -24.90
CA PHE A 11 9.25 -19.27 -24.22
C PHE A 11 9.21 -18.94 -22.71
N LEU A 12 10.37 -18.73 -22.07
CA LEU A 12 10.45 -18.35 -20.67
C LEU A 12 10.09 -16.87 -20.43
N PHE A 13 10.18 -16.02 -21.43
CA PHE A 13 9.78 -14.61 -21.35
C PHE A 13 8.31 -14.35 -21.66
N SER A 14 7.60 -15.30 -22.29
CA SER A 14 6.18 -15.14 -22.63
C SER A 14 5.21 -15.45 -21.49
N SER A 15 5.69 -15.99 -20.36
CA SER A 15 4.84 -16.32 -19.21
C SER A 15 4.68 -15.19 -18.17
N LEU A 16 5.34 -14.04 -18.37
CA LEU A 16 5.26 -12.90 -17.44
C LEU A 16 4.22 -11.84 -17.83
N SER A 17 3.51 -12.02 -18.93
CA SER A 17 2.54 -11.03 -19.44
C SER A 17 1.07 -11.29 -19.04
N SER A 18 0.78 -12.22 -18.12
CA SER A 18 -0.58 -12.67 -17.86
C SER A 18 -1.31 -12.04 -16.66
N PHE A 19 -0.83 -10.94 -16.10
CA PHE A 19 -1.54 -10.25 -14.99
C PHE A 19 -2.17 -8.91 -15.38
N ALA A 20 -2.37 -8.64 -16.66
CA ALA A 20 -3.25 -7.55 -17.08
C ALA A 20 -4.73 -8.00 -17.03
N GLN A 21 -5.17 -8.54 -15.90
CA GLN A 21 -6.56 -8.86 -15.71
C GLN A 21 -7.34 -7.53 -15.65
N LYS A 22 -8.28 -7.35 -16.58
CA LYS A 22 -9.20 -6.20 -16.55
C LYS A 22 -9.94 -6.20 -15.23
N LEU A 23 -10.01 -5.05 -14.59
CA LEU A 23 -10.87 -4.88 -13.44
C LEU A 23 -12.33 -5.07 -13.86
N THR A 24 -13.11 -5.77 -13.06
CA THR A 24 -14.57 -5.76 -13.20
C THR A 24 -15.10 -4.36 -12.93
N ALA A 25 -16.32 -4.07 -13.37
CA ALA A 25 -16.95 -2.76 -13.12
C ALA A 25 -16.98 -2.40 -11.61
N ASN A 26 -17.21 -3.38 -10.75
CA ASN A 26 -17.18 -3.18 -9.29
C ASN A 26 -15.77 -2.89 -8.77
N GLU A 27 -14.77 -3.66 -9.18
CA GLU A 27 -13.36 -3.42 -8.81
C GLU A 27 -12.90 -2.04 -9.27
N LYS A 28 -13.29 -1.64 -10.50
CA LYS A 28 -12.95 -0.32 -11.04
C LYS A 28 -13.59 0.81 -10.23
N ALA A 29 -14.86 0.70 -9.88
CA ALA A 29 -15.54 1.70 -9.06
C ALA A 29 -14.87 1.85 -7.68
N VAL A 30 -14.50 0.73 -7.07
CA VAL A 30 -13.77 0.72 -5.79
C VAL A 30 -12.36 1.27 -5.96
N PHE A 31 -11.62 0.88 -7.00
CA PHE A 31 -10.30 1.43 -7.32
C PHE A 31 -10.33 2.95 -7.40
N ASP A 32 -11.29 3.53 -8.11
CA ASP A 32 -11.44 4.98 -8.25
C ASP A 32 -11.72 5.67 -6.90
N GLU A 33 -12.60 5.09 -6.09
CA GLU A 33 -12.88 5.61 -4.75
C GLU A 33 -11.63 5.61 -3.86
N LEU A 34 -10.80 4.57 -3.96
CA LEU A 34 -9.61 4.39 -3.14
C LEU A 34 -8.45 5.28 -3.53
N VAL A 35 -8.24 5.46 -4.84
CA VAL A 35 -7.04 6.10 -5.40
C VAL A 35 -7.23 7.60 -5.56
N TYR A 36 -8.41 8.03 -6.04
CA TYR A 36 -8.69 9.42 -6.31
C TYR A 36 -9.41 10.08 -5.14
N LYS A 37 -8.80 11.10 -4.56
CA LYS A 37 -9.42 11.87 -3.50
C LYS A 37 -10.45 12.82 -4.13
N ARG A 38 -11.66 12.87 -3.57
CA ARG A 38 -12.61 13.94 -3.91
C ARG A 38 -12.02 15.27 -3.48
N LYS A 39 -11.54 16.06 -4.42
CA LYS A 39 -11.10 17.43 -4.21
C LYS A 39 -12.26 18.40 -4.43
N LYS A 40 -12.08 19.65 -3.96
CA LYS A 40 -12.99 20.75 -4.28
C LYS A 40 -13.01 20.98 -5.79
N ILE A 41 -14.14 21.49 -6.30
CA ILE A 41 -14.35 21.79 -7.71
C ILE A 41 -13.13 22.50 -8.32
N GLY A 42 -12.56 21.96 -9.39
CA GLY A 42 -11.49 22.58 -10.18
C GLY A 42 -10.08 21.96 -10.08
N ASP A 43 -9.83 21.05 -9.12
CA ASP A 43 -8.55 20.36 -9.02
C ASP A 43 -8.57 19.02 -9.75
N TYR A 44 -7.62 18.79 -10.67
CA TYR A 44 -7.41 17.50 -11.31
C TYR A 44 -6.93 16.49 -10.26
N GLU A 45 -7.74 15.44 -10.04
CA GLU A 45 -7.35 14.33 -9.20
C GLU A 45 -6.32 13.49 -9.93
N THR A 46 -5.13 13.39 -9.37
CA THR A 46 -4.08 12.53 -9.89
C THR A 46 -3.71 11.47 -8.86
N LEU A 47 -3.40 10.29 -9.34
CA LEU A 47 -2.97 9.20 -8.46
C LEU A 47 -1.56 9.43 -7.92
N THR A 48 -1.33 8.91 -6.71
CA THR A 48 0.00 8.88 -6.10
C THR A 48 0.42 7.44 -5.85
N LYS A 49 1.66 7.10 -6.17
CA LYS A 49 2.23 5.77 -5.90
C LYS A 49 3.74 5.82 -5.70
N TRP A 50 4.29 4.75 -5.17
CA TRP A 50 5.74 4.57 -5.12
C TRP A 50 6.29 4.26 -6.53
N ALA A 51 7.36 4.97 -6.89
CA ALA A 51 8.14 4.71 -8.09
C ALA A 51 9.59 4.30 -7.77
N LYS A 52 9.97 4.40 -6.48
CA LYS A 52 11.30 4.07 -5.95
C LYS A 52 11.22 2.84 -5.02
N PRO A 53 12.33 2.18 -4.72
CA PRO A 53 12.39 1.11 -3.74
C PRO A 53 11.87 1.56 -2.36
N ILE A 54 11.13 0.68 -1.68
CA ILE A 54 10.69 0.88 -0.30
C ILE A 54 11.72 0.24 0.63
N ARG A 55 12.23 1.04 1.58
CA ARG A 55 13.11 0.59 2.66
C ARG A 55 12.42 0.84 3.98
N TYR A 56 11.80 -0.21 4.54
CA TYR A 56 10.99 -0.06 5.74
C TYR A 56 11.78 -0.33 7.03
N LYS A 57 11.41 0.36 8.09
CA LYS A 57 11.91 0.17 9.44
C LYS A 57 10.77 0.15 10.44
N ILE A 58 10.94 -0.64 11.49
CA ILE A 58 9.96 -0.78 12.57
C ILE A 58 10.60 -0.28 13.86
N TYR A 59 9.90 0.61 14.56
CA TYR A 59 10.34 1.25 15.79
C TYR A 59 9.34 1.07 16.92
N GLY A 60 9.77 1.37 18.14
CA GLY A 60 8.95 1.45 19.35
C GLY A 60 8.70 0.10 20.01
N ASP A 61 7.53 -0.05 20.62
CA ASP A 61 7.13 -1.22 21.43
C ASP A 61 6.84 -2.45 20.54
N THR A 62 7.89 -3.03 19.95
CA THR A 62 7.76 -4.16 19.02
C THR A 62 7.73 -5.49 19.75
N THR A 63 6.95 -6.42 19.19
CA THR A 63 6.98 -7.84 19.57
C THR A 63 7.30 -8.69 18.35
N PRO A 64 7.80 -9.93 18.49
CA PRO A 64 8.03 -10.84 17.37
C PRO A 64 6.78 -11.01 16.49
N TYR A 65 5.59 -11.01 17.10
CA TYR A 65 4.32 -11.08 16.39
C TYR A 65 4.11 -9.87 15.47
N LEU A 66 4.29 -8.64 15.96
CA LEU A 66 4.10 -7.42 15.18
C LEU A 66 5.07 -7.34 14.01
N VAL A 67 6.34 -7.67 14.27
CA VAL A 67 7.37 -7.71 13.24
C VAL A 67 7.00 -8.73 12.15
N LYS A 68 6.56 -9.92 12.53
CA LYS A 68 6.14 -10.97 11.60
C LYS A 68 4.95 -10.52 10.73
N GLU A 69 3.94 -9.85 11.32
CA GLU A 69 2.77 -9.36 10.56
C GLU A 69 3.18 -8.30 9.53
N VAL A 70 4.04 -7.36 9.91
CA VAL A 70 4.57 -6.34 8.97
C VAL A 70 5.36 -6.99 7.84
N ASP A 71 6.30 -7.88 8.18
CA ASP A 71 7.15 -8.57 7.21
C ASP A 71 6.31 -9.41 6.23
N SER A 72 5.33 -10.15 6.75
CA SER A 72 4.45 -10.98 5.94
C SER A 72 3.62 -10.14 4.97
N PHE A 73 3.10 -9.01 5.43
CA PHE A 73 2.29 -8.16 4.58
C PHE A 73 3.13 -7.43 3.52
N PHE A 74 4.31 -6.92 3.85
CA PHE A 74 5.22 -6.36 2.84
C PHE A 74 5.67 -7.40 1.81
N ASN A 75 5.90 -8.65 2.22
CA ASN A 75 6.21 -9.73 1.29
C ASN A 75 5.04 -10.02 0.33
N LEU A 76 3.81 -9.96 0.81
CA LEU A 76 2.62 -10.06 -0.04
C LEU A 76 2.55 -8.89 -1.04
N ILE A 77 2.66 -7.64 -0.57
CA ILE A 77 2.66 -6.46 -1.43
C ILE A 77 3.77 -6.54 -2.49
N LYS A 78 4.98 -6.96 -2.10
CA LYS A 78 6.08 -7.15 -3.04
C LYS A 78 5.75 -8.14 -4.16
N LYS A 79 5.08 -9.25 -3.82
CA LYS A 79 4.65 -10.26 -4.82
C LYS A 79 3.59 -9.70 -5.77
N ILE A 80 2.64 -8.91 -5.25
CA ILE A 80 1.54 -8.36 -6.04
C ILE A 80 2.02 -7.22 -6.96
N THR A 81 2.92 -6.36 -6.46
CA THR A 81 3.25 -5.08 -7.11
C THR A 81 4.57 -5.09 -7.86
N SER A 82 5.42 -6.08 -7.66
CA SER A 82 6.82 -6.13 -8.12
C SER A 82 7.69 -4.98 -7.58
N LEU A 83 7.25 -4.24 -6.56
CA LEU A 83 8.06 -3.23 -5.89
C LEU A 83 9.27 -3.86 -5.20
N ASP A 84 10.42 -3.22 -5.27
CA ASP A 84 11.58 -3.61 -4.46
C ASP A 84 11.36 -3.14 -3.01
N ILE A 85 10.82 -4.04 -2.19
CA ILE A 85 10.54 -3.79 -0.77
C ILE A 85 11.50 -4.63 0.08
N LYS A 86 12.24 -3.96 0.98
CA LYS A 86 13.19 -4.60 1.91
C LYS A 86 13.21 -3.85 3.24
N LYS A 87 13.67 -4.51 4.29
CA LYS A 87 14.06 -3.82 5.52
C LYS A 87 15.23 -2.89 5.24
N ALA A 88 15.20 -1.69 5.84
CA ALA A 88 16.32 -0.80 5.83
C ALA A 88 17.46 -1.38 6.70
N THR A 89 18.69 -1.27 6.23
CA THR A 89 19.89 -1.68 6.95
C THR A 89 20.53 -0.51 7.69
N THR A 90 20.30 0.71 7.21
CA THR A 90 20.77 1.96 7.81
C THR A 90 19.62 2.97 7.91
N GLU A 91 19.75 3.96 8.81
CA GLU A 91 18.75 5.03 8.94
C GLU A 91 18.66 5.91 7.69
N SER A 92 19.76 6.10 6.98
CA SER A 92 19.80 6.91 5.76
C SER A 92 19.00 6.30 4.58
N GLU A 93 18.75 5.00 4.61
CA GLU A 93 17.95 4.31 3.59
C GLU A 93 16.45 4.38 3.87
N GLU A 94 16.05 4.65 5.11
CA GLU A 94 14.66 4.53 5.55
C GLU A 94 13.74 5.52 4.84
N ASN A 95 12.73 5.00 4.21
CA ASN A 95 11.69 5.81 3.60
C ASN A 95 10.26 5.35 3.92
N PHE A 96 10.12 4.23 4.66
CA PHE A 96 8.84 3.76 5.17
C PHE A 96 8.97 3.34 6.63
N ILE A 97 8.40 4.13 7.54
CA ILE A 97 8.55 3.95 8.99
C ILE A 97 7.24 3.46 9.60
N LEU A 98 7.31 2.38 10.39
CA LEU A 98 6.21 1.95 11.25
C LEU A 98 6.64 2.09 12.71
N VAL A 99 5.85 2.80 13.50
CA VAL A 99 6.11 3.00 14.95
C VAL A 99 4.97 2.35 15.72
N PHE A 100 5.32 1.41 16.56
CA PHE A 100 4.40 0.82 17.54
C PHE A 100 4.61 1.43 18.90
N GLY A 101 3.52 1.71 19.61
CA GLY A 101 3.59 2.24 20.96
C GLY A 101 2.33 1.92 21.75
N THR A 102 2.45 2.06 23.06
CA THR A 102 1.36 1.88 24.03
C THR A 102 0.92 3.18 24.67
N LYS A 103 1.75 4.23 24.52
CA LYS A 103 1.53 5.56 25.10
C LYS A 103 1.89 6.64 24.07
N PRO A 104 1.35 7.86 24.19
CA PRO A 104 1.70 8.97 23.30
C PRO A 104 3.22 9.25 23.23
N GLU A 105 3.93 9.07 24.35
CA GLU A 105 5.37 9.31 24.46
C GLU A 105 6.18 8.41 23.55
N SER A 106 5.73 7.17 23.29
CA SER A 106 6.37 6.22 22.38
C SER A 106 6.50 6.75 20.93
N PHE A 107 5.74 7.78 20.59
CA PHE A 107 5.74 8.35 19.26
C PHE A 107 6.48 9.69 19.16
N GLN A 108 6.82 10.33 20.29
CA GLN A 108 7.37 11.69 20.33
C GLN A 108 8.69 11.82 19.58
N GLU A 109 9.55 10.80 19.63
CA GLU A 109 10.84 10.78 18.92
C GLU A 109 10.66 10.66 17.40
N HIS A 110 9.48 10.20 16.95
CA HIS A 110 9.21 9.91 15.56
C HIS A 110 8.23 10.89 14.88
N THR A 111 7.62 11.80 15.64
CA THR A 111 6.71 12.79 15.07
C THR A 111 6.63 14.06 15.94
N SER A 112 6.62 15.21 15.26
CA SER A 112 6.31 16.50 15.87
C SER A 112 4.81 16.81 15.94
N ASP A 113 3.99 16.02 15.24
CA ASP A 113 2.53 16.22 15.18
C ASP A 113 1.84 15.58 16.39
N LYS A 114 1.57 16.40 17.40
CA LYS A 114 0.90 15.97 18.63
C LYS A 114 -0.58 15.58 18.41
N THR A 115 -1.22 16.06 17.37
CA THR A 115 -2.66 15.81 17.13
C THR A 115 -2.97 14.35 16.80
N ASN A 116 -1.99 13.61 16.27
CA ASN A 116 -2.13 12.22 15.90
C ASN A 116 -1.76 11.21 16.99
N LEU A 117 -1.17 11.67 18.12
CA LEU A 117 -0.72 10.78 19.19
C LEU A 117 -1.89 10.10 19.93
N GLU A 118 -3.04 10.71 19.92
CA GLU A 118 -4.25 10.19 20.59
C GLU A 118 -5.04 9.20 19.72
N SER A 119 -4.74 9.11 18.44
CA SER A 119 -5.41 8.18 17.52
C SER A 119 -4.98 6.74 17.78
N ALA A 120 -5.86 5.77 17.54
CA ALA A 120 -5.50 4.36 17.62
C ALA A 120 -4.47 3.97 16.54
N ALA A 121 -4.62 4.55 15.34
CA ALA A 121 -3.63 4.49 14.28
C ALA A 121 -3.71 5.74 13.42
N SER A 122 -2.57 6.19 12.91
CA SER A 122 -2.48 7.28 11.96
C SER A 122 -1.41 7.00 10.92
N TYR A 123 -1.53 7.66 9.78
CA TYR A 123 -0.54 7.56 8.71
C TYR A 123 -0.29 8.94 8.10
N ARG A 124 0.88 9.12 7.57
CA ARG A 124 1.25 10.29 6.77
C ARG A 124 2.27 9.91 5.72
N ARG A 125 2.32 10.69 4.65
CA ARG A 125 3.26 10.48 3.56
C ARG A 125 3.69 11.81 2.95
N ARG A 126 4.89 11.83 2.42
CA ARG A 126 5.41 12.92 1.60
C ARG A 126 5.34 12.49 0.15
N VAL A 127 4.74 13.35 -0.66
CA VAL A 127 4.55 13.14 -2.09
C VAL A 127 5.29 14.26 -2.83
N SER A 128 6.08 13.90 -3.83
CA SER A 128 6.77 14.85 -4.68
C SER A 128 5.81 15.60 -5.61
N PHE A 129 6.29 16.65 -6.26
CA PHE A 129 5.54 17.37 -7.30
C PHE A 129 5.20 16.48 -8.52
N LYS A 130 5.88 15.35 -8.69
CA LYS A 130 5.57 14.32 -9.70
C LYS A 130 4.55 13.29 -9.24
N SER A 131 3.89 13.51 -8.11
CA SER A 131 2.95 12.56 -7.48
C SER A 131 3.58 11.22 -7.06
N GLU A 132 4.90 11.16 -6.91
CA GLU A 132 5.61 10.01 -6.38
C GLU A 132 5.60 10.05 -4.85
N ILE A 133 5.25 8.94 -4.21
CA ILE A 133 5.41 8.81 -2.76
C ILE A 133 6.91 8.58 -2.48
N GLU A 134 7.51 9.46 -1.69
CA GLU A 134 8.94 9.43 -1.38
C GLU A 134 9.22 8.99 0.05
N TRP A 135 8.27 9.19 0.94
CA TRP A 135 8.38 8.84 2.34
C TRP A 135 7.00 8.58 2.93
N ALA A 136 6.92 7.63 3.85
CA ALA A 136 5.70 7.28 4.56
C ALA A 136 5.96 6.92 6.02
N GLN A 137 4.99 7.19 6.89
CA GLN A 137 5.02 6.82 8.28
C GLN A 137 3.64 6.34 8.73
N SER A 138 3.66 5.31 9.59
CA SER A 138 2.49 4.82 10.32
C SER A 138 2.77 4.83 11.81
N LEU A 139 1.87 5.37 12.61
CA LEU A 139 1.89 5.30 14.07
C LEU A 139 0.73 4.40 14.51
N ILE A 140 1.00 3.37 15.29
CA ILE A 140 0.02 2.37 15.72
C ILE A 140 0.09 2.22 17.24
N ASN A 141 -0.92 2.73 17.94
CA ASN A 141 -1.06 2.57 19.38
C ASN A 141 -1.73 1.23 19.70
N THR A 142 -0.91 0.23 20.00
CA THR A 142 -1.38 -1.15 20.20
C THR A 142 -2.32 -1.31 21.39
N LYS A 143 -2.23 -0.43 22.40
CA LYS A 143 -3.11 -0.45 23.57
C LYS A 143 -4.56 -0.04 23.25
N LYS A 144 -4.77 0.69 22.16
CA LYS A 144 -6.12 1.15 21.75
C LYS A 144 -6.90 0.09 20.97
N PHE A 145 -6.33 -1.08 20.73
CA PHE A 145 -6.97 -2.21 20.08
C PHE A 145 -7.27 -3.29 21.09
N GLY A 146 -8.48 -3.87 21.04
CA GLY A 146 -8.94 -4.89 22.00
C GLY A 146 -8.29 -6.25 21.82
N ASP A 147 -7.74 -6.54 20.65
CA ASP A 147 -7.20 -7.85 20.31
C ASP A 147 -6.12 -7.78 19.20
N ARG A 148 -5.39 -8.88 19.04
CA ARG A 148 -4.31 -9.00 18.03
C ARG A 148 -4.81 -8.85 16.60
N LEU A 149 -6.04 -9.26 16.34
CA LEU A 149 -6.63 -9.23 15.03
C LEU A 149 -6.89 -7.80 14.56
N SER A 150 -7.44 -6.97 15.45
CA SER A 150 -7.62 -5.55 15.23
C SER A 150 -6.28 -4.83 14.96
N ILE A 151 -5.21 -5.22 15.67
CA ILE A 151 -3.85 -4.69 15.41
C ILE A 151 -3.36 -5.12 14.03
N LYS A 152 -3.51 -6.40 13.66
CA LYS A 152 -3.17 -6.91 12.33
C LYS A 152 -3.86 -6.12 11.22
N ASN A 153 -5.15 -5.85 11.39
CA ASN A 153 -5.92 -5.04 10.43
C ASN A 153 -5.41 -3.59 10.36
N ALA A 154 -5.07 -2.99 11.50
CA ALA A 154 -4.50 -1.64 11.54
C ALA A 154 -3.15 -1.58 10.80
N ILE A 155 -2.30 -2.58 10.94
CA ILE A 155 -1.04 -2.71 10.20
C ILE A 155 -1.31 -2.73 8.70
N LYS A 156 -2.17 -3.66 8.23
CA LYS A 156 -2.51 -3.80 6.81
C LYS A 156 -3.07 -2.49 6.24
N LYS A 157 -4.07 -1.89 6.91
CA LYS A 157 -4.70 -0.64 6.48
C LYS A 157 -3.71 0.52 6.38
N ASN A 158 -2.83 0.68 7.36
CA ASN A 158 -1.85 1.76 7.34
C ASN A 158 -0.82 1.58 6.22
N ILE A 159 -0.35 0.36 5.97
CA ILE A 159 0.54 0.07 4.85
C ILE A 159 -0.16 0.37 3.52
N ILE A 160 -1.39 -0.10 3.34
CA ILE A 160 -2.18 0.14 2.12
C ILE A 160 -2.37 1.64 1.86
N LYS A 161 -2.72 2.43 2.88
CA LYS A 161 -2.86 3.88 2.73
C LYS A 161 -1.56 4.54 2.29
N ASN A 162 -0.46 4.08 2.82
CA ASN A 162 0.86 4.61 2.54
C ASN A 162 1.45 4.14 1.20
N ILE A 163 0.93 3.07 0.60
CA ILE A 163 1.39 2.64 -0.74
C ILE A 163 0.58 3.23 -1.90
N GLY A 164 -0.45 4.04 -1.65
CA GLY A 164 -1.15 4.74 -2.73
C GLY A 164 -2.67 4.68 -2.70
N PHE A 165 -3.27 4.08 -1.65
CA PHE A 165 -4.71 4.00 -1.45
C PHE A 165 -5.16 4.85 -0.25
N PRO A 166 -5.19 6.19 -0.37
CA PRO A 166 -5.41 7.09 0.77
C PRO A 166 -6.82 6.99 1.38
N ASN A 167 -7.78 6.50 0.61
CA ASN A 167 -9.18 6.48 1.01
C ASN A 167 -9.59 5.07 1.47
N ASP A 168 -10.75 5.00 2.12
CA ASP A 168 -11.46 3.76 2.40
C ASP A 168 -12.66 3.65 1.47
N SER A 169 -13.15 2.43 1.19
CA SER A 169 -14.36 2.19 0.43
C SER A 169 -15.51 1.76 1.35
N LYS A 170 -16.72 2.21 1.02
CA LYS A 170 -17.96 1.74 1.65
C LYS A 170 -18.53 0.52 0.94
N PHE A 171 -18.14 0.30 -0.30
CA PHE A 171 -18.69 -0.73 -1.19
C PHE A 171 -17.89 -2.03 -1.18
N ALA A 172 -16.64 -1.99 -0.76
CA ALA A 172 -15.77 -3.15 -0.67
C ALA A 172 -16.07 -4.00 0.58
N GLN A 173 -17.19 -4.72 0.59
CA GLN A 173 -17.53 -5.62 1.69
C GLN A 173 -16.47 -6.72 1.81
N ASN A 174 -16.12 -7.10 3.05
CA ASN A 174 -15.07 -8.11 3.35
C ASN A 174 -13.68 -7.84 2.78
N SER A 175 -13.37 -6.61 2.44
CA SER A 175 -12.09 -6.18 1.89
C SER A 175 -11.25 -5.42 2.92
N ILE A 176 -9.92 -5.45 2.76
CA ILE A 176 -9.00 -4.62 3.56
C ILE A 176 -9.24 -3.13 3.33
N PHE A 177 -9.89 -2.76 2.26
CA PHE A 177 -10.27 -1.40 1.91
C PHE A 177 -11.55 -0.91 2.58
N ASN A 178 -12.31 -1.78 3.26
CA ASN A 178 -13.59 -1.39 3.86
C ASN A 178 -13.39 -0.50 5.08
N ILE A 179 -14.10 0.63 5.12
CA ILE A 179 -14.06 1.56 6.25
C ILE A 179 -14.53 0.94 7.57
N LYS A 180 -15.49 0.00 7.52
CA LYS A 180 -16.13 -0.62 8.70
C LYS A 180 -15.47 -1.92 9.15
N SER A 181 -14.53 -2.46 8.37
CA SER A 181 -13.95 -3.75 8.72
C SER A 181 -13.11 -3.66 10.00
N ARG A 182 -13.68 -4.19 11.07
CA ARG A 182 -13.02 -4.36 12.38
C ARG A 182 -12.55 -5.80 12.62
N ASN A 183 -13.12 -6.76 11.90
CA ASN A 183 -12.82 -8.19 12.04
C ASN A 183 -11.67 -8.58 11.11
N SER A 184 -11.09 -9.76 11.33
CA SER A 184 -10.01 -10.29 10.50
C SER A 184 -10.40 -10.29 9.05
N ILE A 185 -9.68 -9.50 8.29
CA ILE A 185 -9.83 -9.52 6.86
C ILE A 185 -8.55 -10.11 6.31
N GLU A 186 -8.69 -11.30 5.75
CA GLU A 186 -7.66 -11.82 4.87
C GLU A 186 -7.68 -10.99 3.57
N VAL A 187 -6.56 -10.99 2.88
CA VAL A 187 -6.48 -10.32 1.58
C VAL A 187 -7.06 -11.26 0.54
N GLU A 188 -8.16 -10.87 -0.05
CA GLU A 188 -8.89 -11.66 -1.04
C GLU A 188 -8.41 -11.32 -2.46
N ASP A 189 -8.79 -12.13 -3.44
CA ASP A 189 -8.44 -11.87 -4.85
C ASP A 189 -8.89 -10.49 -5.32
N PHE A 190 -10.06 -10.03 -4.85
CA PHE A 190 -10.55 -8.67 -5.08
C PHE A 190 -9.53 -7.60 -4.66
N ASP A 191 -8.93 -7.74 -3.47
CA ASP A 191 -7.93 -6.81 -2.97
C ASP A 191 -6.64 -6.88 -3.80
N ILE A 192 -6.23 -8.10 -4.15
CA ILE A 192 -5.04 -8.37 -4.97
C ILE A 192 -5.18 -7.70 -6.33
N HIS A 193 -6.32 -7.84 -7.00
CA HIS A 193 -6.56 -7.22 -8.30
C HIS A 193 -6.47 -5.69 -8.24
N ILE A 194 -7.07 -5.08 -7.23
CA ILE A 194 -7.03 -3.63 -7.04
C ILE A 194 -5.60 -3.14 -6.76
N ILE A 195 -4.86 -3.83 -5.90
CA ILE A 195 -3.47 -3.48 -5.59
C ILE A 195 -2.59 -3.63 -6.85
N ALA A 196 -2.72 -4.75 -7.55
CA ALA A 196 -1.97 -5.02 -8.77
C ALA A 196 -2.26 -3.98 -9.85
N ALA A 197 -3.52 -3.58 -10.02
CA ALA A 197 -3.92 -2.58 -11.00
C ALA A 197 -3.18 -1.25 -10.81
N LEU A 198 -3.07 -0.73 -9.57
CA LEU A 198 -2.33 0.51 -9.31
C LEU A 198 -0.85 0.39 -9.73
N TYR A 199 -0.29 -0.81 -9.61
CA TYR A 199 1.13 -1.05 -9.87
C TYR A 199 1.43 -1.63 -11.25
N LEU A 200 0.46 -1.66 -12.16
CA LEU A 200 0.73 -1.96 -13.57
C LEU A 200 1.82 -1.03 -14.11
N PRO A 201 2.77 -1.54 -14.90
CA PRO A 201 3.87 -0.73 -15.45
C PRO A 201 3.40 0.46 -16.31
N ALA A 202 2.24 0.35 -16.94
CA ALA A 202 1.64 1.41 -17.75
C ALA A 202 1.09 2.57 -16.90
N ILE A 203 0.66 2.32 -15.64
CA ILE A 203 0.12 3.33 -14.74
C ILE A 203 1.29 4.06 -14.07
N LYS A 204 1.38 5.38 -14.27
CA LYS A 204 2.45 6.23 -13.73
C LYS A 204 1.91 7.16 -12.63
N PRO A 205 2.75 7.57 -11.65
CA PRO A 205 2.38 8.65 -10.73
C PRO A 205 1.95 9.89 -11.49
N GLY A 206 0.95 10.58 -10.97
CA GLY A 206 0.43 11.81 -11.60
C GLY A 206 -0.62 11.61 -12.68
N MET A 207 -0.91 10.38 -13.10
CA MET A 207 -1.98 10.11 -14.06
C MET A 207 -3.35 10.51 -13.48
N THR A 208 -4.16 11.11 -14.35
CA THR A 208 -5.57 11.39 -14.12
C THR A 208 -6.42 10.12 -14.22
N ARG A 209 -7.67 10.21 -13.77
CA ARG A 209 -8.63 9.10 -13.89
C ARG A 209 -8.81 8.68 -15.35
N ASP A 210 -9.02 9.64 -16.26
CA ASP A 210 -9.25 9.35 -17.69
C ASP A 210 -8.07 8.65 -18.37
N GLU A 211 -6.83 9.00 -17.97
CA GLU A 211 -5.63 8.33 -18.47
C GLU A 211 -5.54 6.89 -17.98
N VAL A 212 -5.86 6.66 -16.70
CA VAL A 212 -5.87 5.32 -16.11
C VAL A 212 -7.00 4.47 -16.69
N ASP A 213 -8.17 5.06 -16.94
CA ASP A 213 -9.32 4.36 -17.54
C ASP A 213 -8.98 3.79 -18.90
N LYS A 214 -8.24 4.51 -19.74
CA LYS A 214 -7.76 4.04 -21.04
C LYS A 214 -6.81 2.82 -20.93
N ILE A 215 -6.14 2.67 -19.79
CA ILE A 215 -5.23 1.54 -19.55
C ILE A 215 -5.98 0.33 -19.00
N LEU A 216 -6.90 0.56 -18.05
CA LEU A 216 -7.61 -0.52 -17.35
C LEU A 216 -8.80 -1.06 -18.16
N ASN A 217 -9.36 -0.27 -19.08
CA ASN A 217 -10.51 -0.61 -19.92
C ASN A 217 -10.24 -0.19 -21.38
N PRO A 218 -9.23 -0.78 -22.05
CA PRO A 218 -8.90 -0.45 -23.43
C PRO A 218 -9.99 -0.90 -24.42
#